data_5a9cb31cca5f6dc2dbfc58d3e95333fd
#
_entry.id   5a9cb31cca5f6dc2dbfc58d3e95333fd
#
_cell.length_a   1.000
_cell.length_b   1.000
_cell.length_c   1.000
_cell.angle_alpha   90.00
_cell.angle_beta   90.00
_cell.angle_gamma   90.00
#
_symmetry.space_group_name_H-M   'P 1'
#
loop_
_entity.id
_entity.type
_entity.pdbx_description
1 polymer ?
#
loop_
_entity_poly.entity_id
_entity_poly.type
_entity_poly.pdbx_seq_one_letter_code
_entity_poly.pdbx_strand_id
1 'polypeptide(L)'
;MYGQPQKKIEGKEKKNFFTNCSISSISTEGRLMAINDKYLVIPWQKPGYINIVDSNNPTNLLQNNNIFKTENSNILDMEFSPFNSNILALCSENNSVILSYISEEITNFNQSNCYKSHKNKVSFVNFNPIVSNLMCSSTSYGEIHIWDSSKMKPIIEFRLSSPNSIFWNPNGSMIGISTKNKFFYIFDPRQEKYIFNQQISHTMSTSKFAWLDNGSIATIGWNSNGNKYLYLYDIKRNEKPYSSILIDKYTSPTVPFVDQEMKLIYSVGKEESYINVYDYSLEGLKKCSNFICTETNHFSLLLDRKYLDKNSQEVDRLVRFTKTKNIYLFVFAIKIKTLNLNKWLIQMKT
;
A
#
# COMPACT_ATOMS: atom_id res chain seq x y z
N MET A 1 27.84 22.93 -8.14
CA MET A 1 26.98 21.91 -7.50
C MET A 1 26.95 20.68 -8.40
N TYR A 2 27.61 19.62 -8.02
CA TYR A 2 27.54 18.37 -8.77
C TYR A 2 26.19 17.74 -8.44
N GLY A 3 25.26 17.73 -9.42
CA GLY A 3 23.96 17.06 -9.28
C GLY A 3 24.20 15.58 -8.98
N GLN A 4 23.50 15.07 -7.97
CA GLN A 4 23.54 13.62 -7.67
C GLN A 4 23.15 12.83 -8.93
N PRO A 5 23.85 11.73 -9.24
CA PRO A 5 23.55 10.95 -10.45
C PRO A 5 22.13 10.42 -10.37
N GLN A 6 21.36 10.64 -11.43
CA GLN A 6 19.99 10.14 -11.54
C GLN A 6 19.97 8.62 -11.35
N LYS A 7 19.16 8.13 -10.41
CA LYS A 7 18.97 6.70 -10.19
C LYS A 7 18.40 6.06 -11.46
N LYS A 8 19.10 5.07 -11.99
CA LYS A 8 18.60 4.27 -13.11
C LYS A 8 17.95 3.01 -12.56
N ILE A 9 16.62 2.95 -12.62
CA ILE A 9 15.84 1.80 -12.20
C ILE A 9 15.60 0.91 -13.40
N GLU A 10 15.84 -0.39 -13.24
CA GLU A 10 15.46 -1.44 -14.16
C GLU A 10 14.30 -2.24 -13.54
N GLY A 11 13.37 -2.73 -14.34
CA GLY A 11 12.23 -3.48 -13.86
C GLY A 11 11.77 -4.51 -14.87
N LYS A 12 11.29 -5.64 -14.39
CA LYS A 12 10.74 -6.72 -15.22
C LYS A 12 9.67 -7.51 -14.50
N GLU A 13 8.70 -8.01 -15.24
CA GLU A 13 7.77 -9.03 -14.73
C GLU A 13 8.49 -10.38 -14.61
N LYS A 14 8.27 -11.09 -13.49
CA LYS A 14 8.71 -12.48 -13.35
C LYS A 14 7.92 -13.37 -14.31
N LYS A 15 8.57 -14.37 -14.92
CA LYS A 15 7.93 -15.33 -15.83
C LYS A 15 6.91 -16.21 -15.09
N ASN A 16 7.18 -16.54 -13.84
CA ASN A 16 6.28 -17.31 -13.00
C ASN A 16 5.31 -16.37 -12.28
N PHE A 17 4.02 -16.64 -12.38
CA PHE A 17 2.94 -15.85 -11.79
C PHE A 17 1.78 -16.75 -11.39
N PHE A 18 0.93 -16.25 -10.49
CA PHE A 18 -0.27 -16.99 -10.06
C PHE A 18 -1.36 -16.83 -11.11
N THR A 19 -1.99 -17.94 -11.47
CA THR A 19 -3.03 -17.98 -12.50
C THR A 19 -4.40 -18.31 -11.92
N ASN A 20 -5.46 -17.96 -12.66
CA ASN A 20 -6.85 -18.29 -12.33
C ASN A 20 -7.28 -17.79 -10.92
N CYS A 21 -6.92 -16.57 -10.59
CA CYS A 21 -7.30 -15.91 -9.34
C CYS A 21 -8.79 -15.53 -9.40
N SER A 22 -9.64 -16.34 -8.81
CA SER A 22 -11.08 -16.09 -8.78
C SER A 22 -11.47 -15.24 -7.56
N ILE A 23 -11.14 -13.95 -7.61
CA ILE A 23 -11.52 -13.00 -6.57
C ILE A 23 -13.03 -12.74 -6.67
N SER A 24 -13.71 -12.71 -5.51
CA SER A 24 -15.11 -12.28 -5.43
C SER A 24 -15.26 -10.85 -5.95
N SER A 25 -16.31 -10.59 -6.73
CA SER A 25 -16.59 -9.28 -7.33
C SER A 25 -17.01 -8.27 -6.25
N ILE A 26 -16.04 -7.66 -5.58
CA ILE A 26 -16.26 -6.69 -4.52
C ILE A 26 -15.77 -5.34 -4.98
N SER A 27 -16.60 -4.32 -4.84
CA SER A 27 -16.16 -2.94 -4.93
C SER A 27 -15.69 -2.47 -3.55
N THR A 28 -14.40 -2.36 -3.36
CA THR A 28 -13.81 -1.83 -2.13
C THR A 28 -12.77 -0.77 -2.42
N GLU A 29 -12.58 0.13 -1.47
CA GLU A 29 -11.47 1.08 -1.44
C GLU A 29 -10.25 0.51 -0.70
N GLY A 30 -10.41 -0.58 0.04
CA GLY A 30 -9.36 -1.30 0.73
C GLY A 30 -8.52 -2.22 -0.16
N ARG A 31 -7.61 -2.95 0.45
CA ARG A 31 -6.70 -3.88 -0.22
C ARG A 31 -7.41 -5.21 -0.50
N LEU A 32 -7.40 -5.63 -1.76
CA LEU A 32 -7.98 -6.90 -2.21
C LEU A 32 -7.01 -8.08 -2.09
N MET A 33 -5.83 -7.87 -1.55
CA MET A 33 -4.86 -8.92 -1.26
C MET A 33 -3.90 -8.46 -0.17
N ALA A 34 -3.29 -9.41 0.51
CA ALA A 34 -2.19 -9.19 1.42
C ALA A 34 -1.06 -10.17 1.10
N ILE A 35 0.18 -9.71 1.20
CA ILE A 35 1.36 -10.52 0.90
C ILE A 35 2.48 -10.24 1.91
N ASN A 36 3.23 -11.27 2.24
CA ASN A 36 4.47 -11.16 3.00
C ASN A 36 5.52 -12.16 2.44
N ASP A 37 6.56 -12.45 3.21
CA ASP A 37 7.62 -13.40 2.85
C ASP A 37 7.14 -14.86 2.71
N LYS A 38 6.05 -15.24 3.38
CA LYS A 38 5.52 -16.60 3.41
C LYS A 38 4.25 -16.77 2.60
N TYR A 39 3.31 -15.84 2.73
CA TYR A 39 1.94 -16.03 2.27
C TYR A 39 1.47 -14.92 1.34
N LEU A 40 0.67 -15.31 0.36
CA LEU A 40 -0.23 -14.45 -0.40
C LEU A 40 -1.66 -14.84 -0.04
N VAL A 41 -2.48 -13.88 0.38
CA VAL A 41 -3.89 -14.07 0.72
C VAL A 41 -4.76 -13.22 -0.18
N ILE A 42 -5.81 -13.82 -0.71
CA ILE A 42 -6.81 -13.16 -1.55
C ILE A 42 -8.23 -13.56 -1.13
N PRO A 43 -9.24 -12.68 -1.25
CA PRO A 43 -10.64 -13.05 -1.14
C PRO A 43 -10.98 -14.04 -2.26
N TRP A 44 -11.78 -15.08 -1.95
CA TRP A 44 -11.99 -16.16 -2.91
C TRP A 44 -13.46 -16.38 -3.23
N GLN A 45 -13.78 -16.43 -4.50
CA GLN A 45 -15.07 -16.78 -5.12
C GLN A 45 -16.36 -16.35 -4.40
N LYS A 46 -16.54 -16.77 -3.15
CA LYS A 46 -17.74 -16.52 -2.34
C LYS A 46 -17.44 -15.53 -1.22
N PRO A 47 -18.42 -14.72 -0.78
CA PRO A 47 -18.27 -13.84 0.36
C PRO A 47 -17.74 -14.57 1.61
N GLY A 48 -16.75 -13.97 2.26
CA GLY A 48 -16.16 -14.51 3.48
C GLY A 48 -15.18 -15.66 3.29
N TYR A 49 -14.85 -16.05 2.08
CA TYR A 49 -13.79 -17.02 1.82
C TYR A 49 -12.51 -16.35 1.42
N ILE A 50 -11.39 -16.89 1.86
CA ILE A 50 -10.04 -16.50 1.45
C ILE A 50 -9.29 -17.72 0.92
N ASN A 51 -8.38 -17.48 -0.01
CA ASN A 51 -7.41 -18.47 -0.46
C ASN A 51 -6.02 -18.03 0.02
N ILE A 52 -5.28 -18.94 0.63
CA ILE A 52 -3.93 -18.70 1.17
C ILE A 52 -2.95 -19.58 0.41
N VAL A 53 -1.91 -18.97 -0.14
CA VAL A 53 -0.87 -19.66 -0.91
C VAL A 53 0.51 -19.23 -0.48
N ASP A 54 1.52 -20.08 -0.75
CA ASP A 54 2.92 -19.71 -0.60
C ASP A 54 3.27 -18.59 -1.60
N SER A 55 3.72 -17.45 -1.08
CA SER A 55 4.07 -16.27 -1.88
C SER A 55 5.26 -16.50 -2.82
N ASN A 56 6.10 -17.50 -2.52
CA ASN A 56 7.32 -17.81 -3.27
C ASN A 56 7.11 -18.84 -4.37
N ASN A 57 5.99 -19.57 -4.34
CA ASN A 57 5.65 -20.64 -5.30
C ASN A 57 4.39 -20.29 -6.12
N PRO A 58 4.50 -19.47 -7.16
CA PRO A 58 3.38 -19.16 -8.04
C PRO A 58 2.78 -20.42 -8.68
N THR A 59 1.48 -20.60 -8.51
CA THR A 59 0.74 -21.80 -8.94
C THR A 59 -0.59 -21.42 -9.61
N ASN A 60 -1.26 -22.44 -10.14
CA ASN A 60 -2.66 -22.32 -10.57
C ASN A 60 -3.57 -22.38 -9.33
N LEU A 61 -4.21 -21.27 -8.99
CA LEU A 61 -4.97 -21.14 -7.76
C LEU A 61 -6.28 -21.98 -7.73
N LEU A 62 -6.79 -22.42 -8.87
CA LEU A 62 -7.93 -23.36 -8.90
C LEU A 62 -7.57 -24.75 -8.37
N GLN A 63 -6.30 -25.10 -8.38
CA GLN A 63 -5.79 -26.37 -7.85
C GLN A 63 -5.42 -26.31 -6.37
N ASN A 64 -5.47 -25.12 -5.77
CA ASN A 64 -5.15 -24.93 -4.36
C ASN A 64 -6.37 -25.24 -3.49
N ASN A 65 -6.17 -26.07 -2.47
CA ASN A 65 -7.20 -26.47 -1.51
C ASN A 65 -7.19 -25.65 -0.20
N ASN A 66 -6.27 -24.69 -0.06
CA ASN A 66 -6.14 -23.87 1.15
C ASN A 66 -7.15 -22.71 1.16
N ILE A 67 -8.41 -23.07 1.07
CA ILE A 67 -9.54 -22.15 1.07
C ILE A 67 -10.20 -22.19 2.43
N PHE A 68 -10.21 -21.05 3.11
CA PHE A 68 -10.74 -20.93 4.46
C PHE A 68 -11.91 -19.98 4.50
N LYS A 69 -12.90 -20.33 5.31
CA LYS A 69 -14.04 -19.46 5.60
C LYS A 69 -13.72 -18.58 6.80
N THR A 70 -13.83 -17.28 6.64
CA THR A 70 -13.63 -16.30 7.72
C THR A 70 -14.95 -15.86 8.34
N GLU A 71 -15.89 -15.40 7.52
CA GLU A 71 -17.23 -14.94 7.90
C GLU A 71 -18.24 -15.28 6.81
N ASN A 72 -19.48 -14.77 6.96
CA ASN A 72 -20.52 -14.87 5.93
C ASN A 72 -20.70 -13.57 5.12
N SER A 73 -19.69 -12.70 5.12
CA SER A 73 -19.74 -11.39 4.48
C SER A 73 -18.47 -11.09 3.68
N ASN A 74 -18.54 -10.12 2.79
CA ASN A 74 -17.41 -9.72 1.99
C ASN A 74 -16.28 -9.13 2.84
N ILE A 75 -15.05 -9.53 2.53
CA ILE A 75 -13.83 -8.95 3.09
C ILE A 75 -13.51 -7.69 2.30
N LEU A 76 -13.32 -6.57 2.98
CA LEU A 76 -13.13 -5.26 2.36
C LEU A 76 -11.69 -4.77 2.39
N ASP A 77 -10.91 -5.18 3.38
CA ASP A 77 -9.49 -4.86 3.49
C ASP A 77 -8.76 -5.95 4.28
N MET A 78 -7.48 -6.10 4.05
CA MET A 78 -6.64 -7.06 4.76
C MET A 78 -5.19 -6.59 4.84
N GLU A 79 -4.52 -6.95 5.94
CA GLU A 79 -3.12 -6.63 6.16
C GLU A 79 -2.44 -7.66 7.05
N PHE A 80 -1.22 -8.05 6.69
CA PHE A 80 -0.37 -8.82 7.58
C PHE A 80 0.24 -7.96 8.68
N SER A 81 0.38 -8.54 9.87
CA SER A 81 1.11 -7.90 10.95
C SER A 81 2.57 -7.67 10.53
N PRO A 82 3.12 -6.45 10.72
CA PRO A 82 4.52 -6.18 10.43
C PRO A 82 5.50 -6.89 11.37
N PHE A 83 5.00 -7.51 12.46
CA PHE A 83 5.82 -8.17 13.49
C PHE A 83 5.75 -9.69 13.45
N ASN A 84 4.69 -10.25 12.89
CA ASN A 84 4.49 -11.69 12.81
C ASN A 84 3.84 -12.05 11.48
N SER A 85 4.58 -12.71 10.59
CA SER A 85 4.11 -13.11 9.26
C SER A 85 2.91 -14.06 9.28
N ASN A 86 2.62 -14.68 10.42
CA ASN A 86 1.49 -15.59 10.57
C ASN A 86 0.20 -14.89 11.02
N ILE A 87 0.24 -13.61 11.40
CA ILE A 87 -0.94 -12.86 11.85
C ILE A 87 -1.47 -12.00 10.69
N LEU A 88 -2.76 -12.18 10.38
CA LEU A 88 -3.52 -11.47 9.39
C LEU A 88 -4.69 -10.72 10.02
N ALA A 89 -4.81 -9.44 9.78
CA ALA A 89 -6.02 -8.67 10.07
C ALA A 89 -6.90 -8.61 8.83
N LEU A 90 -8.20 -8.84 9.03
CA LEU A 90 -9.24 -8.74 8.01
C LEU A 90 -10.33 -7.79 8.51
N CYS A 91 -10.94 -7.04 7.61
CA CYS A 91 -12.18 -6.34 7.93
C CYS A 91 -13.27 -6.63 6.90
N SER A 92 -14.53 -6.52 7.33
CA SER A 92 -15.65 -7.04 6.56
C SER A 92 -16.87 -6.13 6.57
N GLU A 93 -17.82 -6.44 5.70
CA GLU A 93 -19.14 -5.79 5.68
C GLU A 93 -19.97 -6.07 6.93
N ASN A 94 -19.60 -7.07 7.73
CA ASN A 94 -20.29 -7.45 8.97
C ASN A 94 -19.79 -6.67 10.19
N ASN A 95 -19.35 -5.44 9.99
CA ASN A 95 -18.94 -4.50 11.05
C ASN A 95 -17.79 -5.01 11.94
N SER A 96 -17.03 -5.99 11.47
CA SER A 96 -15.99 -6.66 12.25
C SER A 96 -14.59 -6.41 11.73
N VAL A 97 -13.65 -6.39 12.66
CA VAL A 97 -12.23 -6.58 12.43
C VAL A 97 -11.84 -7.94 13.01
N ILE A 98 -11.22 -8.78 12.22
CA ILE A 98 -10.84 -10.14 12.56
C ILE A 98 -9.34 -10.24 12.56
N LEU A 99 -8.75 -10.70 13.67
CA LEU A 99 -7.37 -11.16 13.70
C LEU A 99 -7.36 -12.68 13.56
N SER A 100 -6.52 -13.18 12.68
CA SER A 100 -6.41 -14.58 12.36
C SER A 100 -4.96 -15.03 12.39
N TYR A 101 -4.74 -16.28 12.77
CA TYR A 101 -3.43 -16.91 12.75
C TYR A 101 -3.39 -18.00 11.67
N ILE A 102 -2.39 -17.94 10.80
CA ILE A 102 -2.12 -18.93 9.76
C ILE A 102 -1.05 -19.88 10.28
N SER A 103 -1.35 -21.19 10.30
CA SER A 103 -0.35 -22.21 10.65
C SER A 103 0.75 -22.27 9.58
N GLU A 104 1.98 -22.67 9.97
CA GLU A 104 3.11 -22.70 9.05
C GLU A 104 2.91 -23.60 7.83
N GLU A 105 2.18 -24.71 8.00
CA GLU A 105 1.85 -25.64 6.92
C GLU A 105 0.60 -25.23 6.10
N ILE A 106 0.00 -24.09 6.40
CA ILE A 106 -1.27 -23.62 5.81
C ILE A 106 -2.41 -24.65 5.97
N THR A 107 -2.33 -25.51 6.96
CA THR A 107 -3.35 -26.53 7.23
C THR A 107 -4.50 -26.00 8.07
N ASN A 108 -4.24 -24.95 8.85
CA ASN A 108 -5.21 -24.35 9.74
C ASN A 108 -5.19 -22.82 9.64
N PHE A 109 -6.39 -22.27 9.63
CA PHE A 109 -6.65 -20.85 9.72
C PHE A 109 -7.54 -20.61 10.93
N ASN A 110 -6.95 -20.13 12.01
CA ASN A 110 -7.65 -19.92 13.26
C ASN A 110 -7.98 -18.44 13.44
N GLN A 111 -9.26 -18.12 13.60
CA GLN A 111 -9.67 -16.80 14.04
C GLN A 111 -9.29 -16.66 15.52
N SER A 112 -8.31 -15.83 15.82
CA SER A 112 -7.90 -15.60 17.21
C SER A 112 -8.84 -14.65 17.92
N ASN A 113 -9.23 -13.55 17.27
CA ASN A 113 -10.10 -12.53 17.86
C ASN A 113 -11.02 -11.91 16.80
N CYS A 114 -12.26 -11.62 17.18
CA CYS A 114 -13.22 -10.90 16.36
C CYS A 114 -13.72 -9.66 17.12
N TYR A 115 -13.40 -8.48 16.62
CA TYR A 115 -13.73 -7.18 17.23
C TYR A 115 -14.98 -6.62 16.56
N LYS A 116 -16.10 -6.57 17.26
CA LYS A 116 -17.41 -6.05 16.81
C LYS A 116 -17.80 -4.80 17.58
N SER A 117 -17.09 -3.71 17.36
CA SER A 117 -17.38 -2.43 18.00
C SER A 117 -17.89 -1.37 17.02
N HIS A 118 -17.64 -1.55 15.72
CA HIS A 118 -18.16 -0.66 14.71
C HIS A 118 -19.67 -0.87 14.49
N LYS A 119 -20.38 0.22 14.21
CA LYS A 119 -21.82 0.19 13.88
C LYS A 119 -22.09 -0.06 12.40
N ASN A 120 -21.07 0.15 11.56
CA ASN A 120 -21.14 0.05 10.11
C ASN A 120 -20.01 -0.83 9.58
N LYS A 121 -20.12 -1.22 8.29
CA LYS A 121 -19.11 -2.00 7.60
C LYS A 121 -17.72 -1.38 7.72
N VAL A 122 -16.74 -2.19 8.08
CA VAL A 122 -15.36 -1.77 8.22
C VAL A 122 -14.66 -1.87 6.88
N SER A 123 -14.12 -0.74 6.41
CA SER A 123 -13.53 -0.62 5.08
C SER A 123 -12.01 -0.64 5.07
N PHE A 124 -11.38 -0.34 6.22
CA PHE A 124 -9.94 -0.25 6.33
C PHE A 124 -9.46 -0.81 7.66
N VAL A 125 -8.34 -1.52 7.63
CA VAL A 125 -7.58 -1.95 8.79
C VAL A 125 -6.09 -1.70 8.53
N ASN A 126 -5.35 -1.20 9.53
CA ASN A 126 -3.94 -0.94 9.37
C ASN A 126 -3.19 -1.12 10.69
N PHE A 127 -2.16 -1.96 10.69
CA PHE A 127 -1.29 -2.14 11.83
C PHE A 127 -0.38 -0.92 12.03
N ASN A 128 -0.06 -0.64 13.29
CA ASN A 128 1.02 0.29 13.60
C ASN A 128 2.36 -0.34 13.19
N PRO A 129 3.23 0.37 12.46
CA PRO A 129 4.48 -0.22 11.98
C PRO A 129 5.55 -0.41 13.07
N ILE A 130 5.38 0.21 14.26
CA ILE A 130 6.38 0.24 15.32
C ILE A 130 5.90 -0.45 16.61
N VAL A 131 4.61 -0.40 16.90
CA VAL A 131 4.02 -0.98 18.13
C VAL A 131 3.23 -2.22 17.79
N SER A 132 3.67 -3.38 18.27
CA SER A 132 3.20 -4.70 17.83
C SER A 132 1.72 -5.00 18.09
N ASN A 133 1.15 -4.42 19.13
CA ASN A 133 -0.25 -4.68 19.49
C ASN A 133 -1.20 -3.56 19.07
N LEU A 134 -0.71 -2.57 18.34
CA LEU A 134 -1.50 -1.42 17.97
C LEU A 134 -1.96 -1.51 16.52
N MET A 135 -3.24 -1.28 16.30
CA MET A 135 -3.82 -1.20 14.96
C MET A 135 -4.93 -0.14 14.93
N CYS A 136 -5.29 0.32 13.74
CA CYS A 136 -6.48 1.15 13.55
C CYS A 136 -7.41 0.52 12.53
N SER A 137 -8.70 0.84 12.62
CA SER A 137 -9.70 0.49 11.63
C SER A 137 -10.66 1.64 11.39
N SER A 138 -11.29 1.64 10.22
CA SER A 138 -12.20 2.72 9.83
C SER A 138 -13.35 2.19 9.00
N THR A 139 -14.52 2.81 9.19
CA THR A 139 -15.69 2.62 8.33
C THR A 139 -15.75 3.72 7.27
N SER A 140 -16.38 3.46 6.12
CA SER A 140 -16.64 4.49 5.11
C SER A 140 -17.59 5.59 5.62
N TYR A 141 -18.29 5.34 6.73
CA TYR A 141 -19.22 6.26 7.38
C TYR A 141 -18.57 7.14 8.45
N GLY A 142 -17.26 6.95 8.68
CA GLY A 142 -16.47 7.87 9.49
C GLY A 142 -16.14 7.41 10.90
N GLU A 143 -16.51 6.22 11.31
CA GLU A 143 -16.06 5.68 12.60
C GLU A 143 -14.60 5.24 12.45
N ILE A 144 -13.74 5.68 13.35
CA ILE A 144 -12.32 5.33 13.38
C ILE A 144 -12.01 4.86 14.80
N HIS A 145 -11.47 3.63 14.88
CA HIS A 145 -11.08 3.03 16.15
C HIS A 145 -9.59 2.70 16.14
N ILE A 146 -8.94 2.94 17.26
CA ILE A 146 -7.58 2.50 17.55
C ILE A 146 -7.67 1.39 18.59
N TRP A 147 -7.02 0.28 18.32
CA TRP A 147 -7.10 -0.94 19.10
C TRP A 147 -5.75 -1.31 19.69
N ASP A 148 -5.78 -1.78 20.93
CA ASP A 148 -4.78 -2.70 21.45
C ASP A 148 -5.27 -4.11 21.16
N SER A 149 -4.57 -4.87 20.32
CA SER A 149 -5.00 -6.20 19.90
C SER A 149 -5.06 -7.22 21.03
N SER A 150 -4.48 -6.93 22.20
CA SER A 150 -4.64 -7.74 23.42
C SER A 150 -5.95 -7.50 24.15
N LYS A 151 -6.67 -6.43 23.81
CA LYS A 151 -7.94 -6.02 24.42
C LYS A 151 -9.07 -6.12 23.42
N MET A 152 -10.23 -6.58 23.86
CA MET A 152 -11.40 -6.72 22.98
C MET A 152 -12.19 -5.40 22.77
N LYS A 153 -11.62 -4.27 23.18
CA LYS A 153 -12.22 -2.95 23.08
C LYS A 153 -11.26 -1.98 22.43
N PRO A 154 -11.75 -1.01 21.64
CA PRO A 154 -10.91 0.08 21.17
C PRO A 154 -10.42 0.91 22.38
N ILE A 155 -9.21 1.43 22.26
CA ILE A 155 -8.62 2.32 23.27
C ILE A 155 -8.91 3.79 22.97
N ILE A 156 -9.12 4.13 21.69
CA ILE A 156 -9.52 5.46 21.23
C ILE A 156 -10.58 5.29 20.14
N GLU A 157 -11.63 6.08 20.23
CA GLU A 157 -12.70 6.15 19.23
C GLU A 157 -12.93 7.61 18.82
N PHE A 158 -12.96 7.85 17.52
CA PHE A 158 -13.28 9.18 17.00
C PHE A 158 -13.97 9.09 15.64
N ARG A 159 -14.45 10.24 15.13
CA ARG A 159 -15.18 10.29 13.88
C ARG A 159 -14.62 11.32 12.92
N LEU A 160 -14.58 10.95 11.65
CA LEU A 160 -14.23 11.82 10.54
C LEU A 160 -15.07 11.47 9.32
N SER A 161 -15.71 12.46 8.71
CA SER A 161 -16.61 12.24 7.58
C SER A 161 -15.90 11.59 6.39
N SER A 162 -16.48 10.48 5.90
CA SER A 162 -16.14 9.83 4.64
C SER A 162 -14.65 9.51 4.42
N PRO A 163 -13.98 8.74 5.30
CA PRO A 163 -12.62 8.29 5.08
C PRO A 163 -12.50 7.51 3.76
N ASN A 164 -11.40 7.74 3.04
CA ASN A 164 -11.07 7.08 1.79
C ASN A 164 -9.79 6.24 1.87
N SER A 165 -8.90 6.59 2.76
CA SER A 165 -7.75 5.78 3.18
C SER A 165 -7.26 6.22 4.54
N ILE A 166 -6.67 5.29 5.30
CA ILE A 166 -6.14 5.53 6.63
C ILE A 166 -4.84 4.73 6.79
N PHE A 167 -3.76 5.42 7.19
CA PHE A 167 -2.45 4.79 7.40
C PHE A 167 -1.69 5.45 8.54
N TRP A 168 -1.04 4.63 9.36
CA TRP A 168 -0.02 5.12 10.28
C TRP A 168 1.14 5.73 9.50
N ASN A 169 1.74 6.78 10.06
CA ASN A 169 3.01 7.27 9.55
C ASN A 169 4.15 6.26 9.86
N PRO A 170 5.30 6.35 9.17
CA PRO A 170 6.37 5.36 9.30
C PRO A 170 6.93 5.17 10.70
N ASN A 171 6.91 6.21 11.53
CA ASN A 171 7.36 6.11 12.92
C ASN A 171 6.24 5.71 13.92
N GLY A 172 5.05 5.38 13.43
CA GLY A 172 3.93 4.86 14.23
C GLY A 172 3.29 5.88 15.21
N SER A 173 3.63 7.15 15.12
CA SER A 173 3.17 8.17 16.09
C SER A 173 1.87 8.87 15.69
N MET A 174 1.50 8.87 14.42
CA MET A 174 0.39 9.63 13.87
C MET A 174 -0.37 8.82 12.83
N ILE A 175 -1.63 9.17 12.62
CA ILE A 175 -2.49 8.58 11.60
C ILE A 175 -2.83 9.63 10.56
N GLY A 176 -2.53 9.36 9.29
CA GLY A 176 -3.01 10.13 8.15
C GLY A 176 -4.33 9.58 7.62
N ILE A 177 -5.24 10.45 7.26
CA ILE A 177 -6.56 10.10 6.79
C ILE A 177 -6.91 10.98 5.59
N SER A 178 -7.10 10.39 4.42
CA SER A 178 -7.71 11.09 3.30
C SER A 178 -9.22 10.87 3.29
N THR A 179 -9.97 11.86 2.82
CA THR A 179 -11.43 11.80 2.78
C THR A 179 -11.96 11.98 1.35
N LYS A 180 -13.18 11.49 1.12
CA LYS A 180 -13.88 11.69 -0.17
C LYS A 180 -14.18 13.17 -0.45
N ASN A 181 -14.20 13.99 0.58
CA ASN A 181 -14.40 15.44 0.49
C ASN A 181 -13.12 16.21 0.11
N LYS A 182 -12.05 15.51 -0.29
CA LYS A 182 -10.76 16.10 -0.71
C LYS A 182 -9.97 16.74 0.43
N PHE A 183 -10.23 16.40 1.68
CA PHE A 183 -9.43 16.80 2.82
C PHE A 183 -8.46 15.70 3.21
N PHE A 184 -7.32 16.12 3.73
CA PHE A 184 -6.35 15.29 4.39
C PHE A 184 -6.23 15.74 5.84
N TYR A 185 -6.27 14.77 6.73
CA TYR A 185 -6.17 14.98 8.18
C TYR A 185 -5.01 14.19 8.74
N ILE A 186 -4.36 14.74 9.77
CA ILE A 186 -3.41 14.02 10.61
C ILE A 186 -3.93 14.05 12.04
N PHE A 187 -4.08 12.86 12.60
CA PHE A 187 -4.51 12.66 13.97
C PHE A 187 -3.34 12.18 14.82
N ASP A 188 -3.10 12.86 15.97
CA ASP A 188 -2.15 12.41 16.99
C ASP A 188 -2.91 11.65 18.09
N PRO A 189 -2.76 10.32 18.18
CA PRO A 189 -3.47 9.52 19.17
C PRO A 189 -3.10 9.83 20.62
N ARG A 190 -1.90 10.34 20.87
CA ARG A 190 -1.42 10.68 22.23
C ARG A 190 -2.10 11.93 22.78
N GLN A 191 -2.49 12.84 21.90
CA GLN A 191 -3.19 14.08 22.26
C GLN A 191 -4.69 13.98 21.99
N GLU A 192 -5.14 12.93 21.29
CA GLU A 192 -6.50 12.73 20.78
C GLU A 192 -7.00 13.94 19.96
N LYS A 193 -6.11 14.52 19.14
CA LYS A 193 -6.38 15.73 18.37
C LYS A 193 -5.96 15.61 16.91
N TYR A 194 -6.69 16.31 16.05
CA TYR A 194 -6.24 16.61 14.70
C TYR A 194 -5.18 17.71 14.77
N ILE A 195 -3.96 17.41 14.36
CA ILE A 195 -2.83 18.35 14.31
C ILE A 195 -2.67 18.99 12.94
N PHE A 196 -3.38 18.45 11.93
CA PHE A 196 -3.35 18.95 10.56
C PHE A 196 -4.69 18.69 9.90
N ASN A 197 -5.16 19.67 9.12
CA ASN A 197 -6.38 19.60 8.34
C ASN A 197 -6.23 20.51 7.13
N GLN A 198 -6.13 19.95 5.94
CA GLN A 198 -5.99 20.71 4.71
C GLN A 198 -6.82 20.12 3.58
N GLN A 199 -7.45 21.00 2.81
CA GLN A 199 -8.03 20.62 1.54
C GLN A 199 -6.93 20.37 0.53
N ILE A 200 -6.86 19.15 0.02
CA ILE A 200 -5.96 18.79 -1.07
C ILE A 200 -6.54 19.40 -2.36
N SER A 201 -5.73 20.20 -3.06
CA SER A 201 -6.16 21.01 -4.21
C SER A 201 -6.42 20.21 -5.49
N HIS A 202 -7.02 19.02 -5.39
CA HIS A 202 -7.38 18.21 -6.55
C HIS A 202 -8.85 18.42 -6.89
N THR A 203 -9.13 18.70 -8.15
CA THR A 203 -10.48 19.03 -8.59
C THR A 203 -11.39 17.82 -8.80
N MET A 204 -10.83 16.63 -8.98
CA MET A 204 -11.58 15.41 -9.25
C MET A 204 -11.07 14.23 -8.44
N SER A 205 -12.00 13.43 -7.92
CA SER A 205 -11.78 12.11 -7.33
C SER A 205 -10.99 12.04 -6.01
N THR A 206 -11.27 10.99 -5.30
CA THR A 206 -10.67 10.59 -4.02
C THR A 206 -9.21 10.22 -4.19
N SER A 207 -8.30 11.06 -3.73
CA SER A 207 -6.88 10.76 -3.79
C SER A 207 -6.47 9.76 -2.71
N LYS A 208 -5.80 8.70 -3.11
CA LYS A 208 -5.00 7.89 -2.20
C LYS A 208 -3.73 8.65 -1.87
N PHE A 209 -3.18 8.40 -0.68
CA PHE A 209 -1.93 9.03 -0.25
C PHE A 209 -0.93 7.98 0.26
N ALA A 210 0.31 8.38 0.33
CA ALA A 210 1.38 7.63 0.99
C ALA A 210 2.23 8.58 1.83
N TRP A 211 2.71 8.09 2.97
CA TRP A 211 3.66 8.79 3.81
C TRP A 211 5.06 8.71 3.24
N LEU A 212 5.80 9.80 3.35
CA LEU A 212 7.25 9.87 3.10
C LEU A 212 8.01 9.84 4.43
N ASP A 213 9.26 9.43 4.38
CA ASP A 213 10.12 9.32 5.56
C ASP A 213 10.39 10.65 6.28
N ASN A 214 10.38 11.76 5.56
CA ASN A 214 10.54 13.11 6.11
C ASN A 214 9.27 13.67 6.79
N GLY A 215 8.22 12.88 6.90
CA GLY A 215 6.92 13.27 7.42
C GLY A 215 6.02 14.00 6.43
N SER A 216 6.47 14.21 5.19
CA SER A 216 5.62 14.72 4.10
C SER A 216 4.70 13.63 3.58
N ILE A 217 3.78 14.00 2.71
CA ILE A 217 2.87 13.07 2.04
C ILE A 217 2.95 13.20 0.51
N ALA A 218 2.83 12.06 -0.15
CA ALA A 218 2.62 11.97 -1.60
C ALA A 218 1.16 11.69 -1.91
N THR A 219 0.56 12.43 -2.82
CA THR A 219 -0.81 12.20 -3.30
C THR A 219 -0.86 12.22 -4.82
N ILE A 220 -1.78 11.47 -5.40
CA ILE A 220 -2.03 11.51 -6.85
C ILE A 220 -3.46 12.01 -7.08
N GLY A 221 -3.59 13.00 -7.96
CA GLY A 221 -4.88 13.58 -8.26
C GLY A 221 -4.86 14.42 -9.53
N TRP A 222 -6.02 14.98 -9.91
CA TRP A 222 -6.21 15.72 -11.16
C TRP A 222 -6.32 17.22 -10.89
N ASN A 223 -5.74 18.00 -11.77
CA ASN A 223 -5.94 19.45 -11.77
C ASN A 223 -7.26 19.83 -12.49
N SER A 224 -7.56 21.12 -12.53
CA SER A 224 -8.74 21.67 -13.21
C SER A 224 -8.84 21.34 -14.71
N ASN A 225 -7.71 21.06 -15.34
CA ASN A 225 -7.62 20.72 -16.76
C ASN A 225 -7.69 19.22 -17.04
N GLY A 226 -7.97 18.39 -16.02
CA GLY A 226 -8.05 16.94 -16.14
C GLY A 226 -6.69 16.24 -16.28
N ASN A 227 -5.60 16.92 -16.03
CA ASN A 227 -4.27 16.30 -16.03
C ASN A 227 -3.99 15.68 -14.67
N LYS A 228 -3.47 14.46 -14.66
CA LYS A 228 -3.11 13.71 -13.46
C LYS A 228 -1.68 14.05 -13.02
N TYR A 229 -1.52 14.42 -11.77
CA TYR A 229 -0.25 14.78 -11.16
C TYR A 229 0.05 13.95 -9.93
N LEU A 230 1.33 13.72 -9.68
CA LEU A 230 1.87 13.35 -8.38
C LEU A 230 2.27 14.65 -7.67
N TYR A 231 1.79 14.83 -6.45
CA TYR A 231 2.04 16.00 -5.61
C TYR A 231 2.72 15.59 -4.31
N LEU A 232 3.64 16.42 -3.83
CA LEU A 232 4.25 16.30 -2.52
C LEU A 232 3.83 17.47 -1.64
N TYR A 233 3.35 17.17 -0.44
CA TYR A 233 2.95 18.15 0.57
C TYR A 233 3.82 18.04 1.82
N ASP A 234 4.31 19.16 2.29
CA ASP A 234 4.94 19.28 3.61
C ASP A 234 3.85 19.58 4.65
N ILE A 235 3.65 18.68 5.61
CA ILE A 235 2.65 18.84 6.65
C ILE A 235 2.95 20.02 7.61
N LYS A 236 4.17 20.53 7.62
CA LYS A 236 4.58 21.70 8.42
C LYS A 236 4.29 23.02 7.71
N ARG A 237 4.12 22.98 6.39
CA ARG A 237 3.87 24.15 5.56
C ARG A 237 2.48 24.06 4.97
N ASN A 238 1.57 24.74 5.58
CA ASN A 238 0.10 24.59 5.46
C ASN A 238 -0.49 25.12 4.16
N GLU A 239 0.14 25.00 2.95
CA GLU A 239 -0.45 25.68 1.81
C GLU A 239 -0.51 24.83 0.53
N LYS A 240 0.52 24.88 -0.27
CA LYS A 240 0.54 24.28 -1.62
C LYS A 240 1.50 23.09 -1.67
N PRO A 241 1.35 22.19 -2.62
CA PRO A 241 2.37 21.17 -2.82
C PRO A 241 3.72 21.84 -3.08
N TYR A 242 4.76 21.40 -2.38
CA TYR A 242 6.11 21.94 -2.61
C TYR A 242 6.77 21.39 -3.89
N SER A 243 6.24 20.27 -4.39
CA SER A 243 6.66 19.68 -5.67
C SER A 243 5.49 18.98 -6.35
N SER A 244 5.46 19.02 -7.67
CA SER A 244 4.49 18.27 -8.46
C SER A 244 5.07 17.87 -9.81
N ILE A 245 4.62 16.72 -10.33
CA ILE A 245 5.02 16.25 -11.65
C ILE A 245 3.82 15.65 -12.37
N LEU A 246 3.69 15.96 -13.66
CA LEU A 246 2.66 15.40 -14.53
C LEU A 246 2.91 13.90 -14.72
N ILE A 247 1.89 13.08 -14.45
CA ILE A 247 1.89 11.65 -14.74
C ILE A 247 1.37 11.41 -16.15
N ASP A 248 0.10 11.75 -16.37
CA ASP A 248 -0.63 11.56 -17.64
C ASP A 248 -1.96 12.34 -17.65
N LYS A 249 -2.83 12.00 -18.60
CA LYS A 249 -4.18 12.56 -18.76
C LYS A 249 -5.30 11.53 -18.56
N TYR A 250 -4.98 10.32 -18.10
CA TYR A 250 -5.99 9.28 -17.87
C TYR A 250 -6.76 9.54 -16.59
N THR A 251 -8.04 9.18 -16.57
CA THR A 251 -8.95 9.38 -15.44
C THR A 251 -8.98 8.22 -14.45
N SER A 252 -8.21 7.16 -14.68
CA SER A 252 -8.17 5.98 -13.84
C SER A 252 -7.60 6.28 -12.45
N PRO A 253 -8.18 5.74 -11.38
CA PRO A 253 -7.65 5.85 -10.03
C PRO A 253 -6.23 5.28 -9.96
N THR A 254 -5.32 6.05 -9.39
CA THR A 254 -3.90 5.70 -9.29
C THR A 254 -3.45 5.77 -7.84
N VAL A 255 -2.65 4.79 -7.42
CA VAL A 255 -2.15 4.66 -6.05
C VAL A 255 -0.66 4.95 -6.02
N PRO A 256 -0.18 5.82 -5.12
CA PRO A 256 1.24 5.97 -4.85
C PRO A 256 1.70 4.88 -3.87
N PHE A 257 2.77 4.18 -4.21
CA PHE A 257 3.52 3.30 -3.32
C PHE A 257 4.89 3.89 -3.07
N VAL A 258 5.40 3.80 -1.86
CA VAL A 258 6.65 4.47 -1.45
C VAL A 258 7.64 3.47 -0.89
N ASP A 259 8.83 3.44 -1.46
CA ASP A 259 10.03 2.92 -0.80
C ASP A 259 10.77 4.09 -0.14
N GLN A 260 10.78 4.09 1.18
CA GLN A 260 11.37 5.17 1.96
C GLN A 260 12.89 5.10 2.01
N GLU A 261 13.48 3.91 1.95
CA GLU A 261 14.93 3.73 1.98
C GLU A 261 15.57 4.25 0.68
N MET A 262 14.97 3.87 -0.45
CA MET A 262 15.47 4.28 -1.77
C MET A 262 14.94 5.63 -2.23
N LYS A 263 14.03 6.25 -1.48
CA LYS A 263 13.37 7.51 -1.84
C LYS A 263 12.66 7.41 -3.20
N LEU A 264 11.94 6.32 -3.42
CA LEU A 264 11.22 6.07 -4.66
C LEU A 264 9.70 6.09 -4.43
N ILE A 265 8.98 6.62 -5.41
CA ILE A 265 7.52 6.57 -5.48
C ILE A 265 7.15 5.84 -6.76
N TYR A 266 6.34 4.79 -6.64
CA TYR A 266 5.75 4.05 -7.74
C TYR A 266 4.31 4.51 -7.91
N SER A 267 3.94 4.96 -9.11
CA SER A 267 2.54 5.24 -9.43
C SER A 267 1.97 4.14 -10.31
N VAL A 268 0.87 3.54 -9.84
CA VAL A 268 0.23 2.41 -10.51
C VAL A 268 -1.27 2.68 -10.60
N GLY A 269 -1.76 2.82 -11.82
CA GLY A 269 -3.17 3.10 -12.07
C GLY A 269 -4.00 1.82 -12.23
N LYS A 270 -5.25 1.87 -11.79
CA LYS A 270 -6.24 0.85 -12.11
C LYS A 270 -6.55 0.90 -13.60
N GLU A 271 -6.64 -0.27 -14.24
CA GLU A 271 -6.86 -0.42 -15.70
C GLU A 271 -5.74 0.18 -16.59
N GLU A 272 -4.58 0.49 -16.00
CA GLU A 272 -3.38 0.90 -16.72
C GLU A 272 -2.39 -0.25 -16.83
N SER A 273 -1.57 -0.23 -17.89
CA SER A 273 -0.55 -1.25 -18.16
C SER A 273 0.86 -0.73 -17.97
N TYR A 274 1.05 0.33 -17.21
CA TYR A 274 2.37 0.89 -16.95
C TYR A 274 2.57 1.25 -15.47
N ILE A 275 3.84 1.29 -15.08
CA ILE A 275 4.32 1.69 -13.77
C ILE A 275 5.29 2.85 -13.97
N ASN A 276 4.98 4.01 -13.39
CA ASN A 276 5.94 5.11 -13.36
C ASN A 276 6.71 5.11 -12.05
N VAL A 277 8.00 5.42 -12.10
CA VAL A 277 8.88 5.50 -10.94
C VAL A 277 9.48 6.90 -10.85
N TYR A 278 9.39 7.48 -9.65
CA TYR A 278 9.87 8.83 -9.34
C TYR A 278 10.83 8.79 -8.16
N ASP A 279 11.87 9.60 -8.23
CA ASP A 279 12.74 9.92 -7.09
C ASP A 279 12.18 11.17 -6.39
N TYR A 280 12.07 11.13 -5.06
CA TYR A 280 11.60 12.25 -4.24
C TYR A 280 12.71 12.78 -3.33
N SER A 281 13.84 13.12 -3.86
CA SER A 281 14.90 13.80 -3.11
C SER A 281 14.46 15.17 -2.58
N LEU A 282 15.28 15.80 -1.73
CA LEU A 282 15.03 17.15 -1.18
C LEU A 282 14.82 18.24 -2.25
N GLU A 283 15.25 18.00 -3.48
CA GLU A 283 15.09 18.91 -4.63
C GLU A 283 13.75 18.76 -5.38
N GLY A 284 12.84 17.88 -4.88
CA GLY A 284 11.53 17.64 -5.49
C GLY A 284 11.46 16.34 -6.31
N LEU A 285 10.40 16.20 -7.08
CA LEU A 285 10.09 15.00 -7.87
C LEU A 285 10.88 14.95 -9.17
N LYS A 286 11.52 13.81 -9.44
CA LYS A 286 12.15 13.50 -10.73
C LYS A 286 11.66 12.15 -11.25
N LYS A 287 11.22 12.08 -12.50
CA LYS A 287 10.84 10.81 -13.13
C LYS A 287 12.10 10.00 -13.44
N CYS A 288 12.18 8.77 -12.91
CA CYS A 288 13.29 7.84 -13.12
C CYS A 288 13.05 6.91 -14.30
N SER A 289 11.89 6.28 -14.31
CA SER A 289 11.59 5.20 -15.27
C SER A 289 10.10 5.10 -15.53
N ASN A 290 9.76 4.43 -16.64
CA ASN A 290 8.42 3.99 -16.97
C ASN A 290 8.52 2.56 -17.49
N PHE A 291 7.73 1.65 -16.94
CA PHE A 291 7.71 0.25 -17.33
C PHE A 291 6.35 -0.10 -17.91
N ILE A 292 6.37 -0.73 -19.08
CA ILE A 292 5.15 -1.27 -19.71
C ILE A 292 5.01 -2.71 -19.26
N CYS A 293 3.82 -3.04 -18.79
CA CYS A 293 3.45 -4.36 -18.32
C CYS A 293 2.65 -5.10 -19.38
N THR A 294 2.66 -6.44 -19.32
CA THR A 294 1.98 -7.30 -20.29
C THR A 294 0.46 -7.17 -20.22
N GLU A 295 -0.09 -6.90 -19.04
CA GLU A 295 -1.51 -6.81 -18.77
C GLU A 295 -1.90 -5.56 -17.99
N THR A 296 -3.17 -5.17 -18.13
CA THR A 296 -3.73 -4.05 -17.37
C THR A 296 -3.90 -4.42 -15.90
N ASN A 297 -3.54 -3.48 -15.05
CA ASN A 297 -3.62 -3.63 -13.61
C ASN A 297 -5.06 -3.47 -13.10
N HIS A 298 -5.48 -4.30 -12.17
CA HIS A 298 -6.73 -4.14 -11.45
C HIS A 298 -6.50 -3.68 -10.01
N PHE A 299 -5.51 -4.25 -9.35
CA PHE A 299 -5.07 -3.91 -8.01
C PHE A 299 -3.58 -4.17 -7.86
N SER A 300 -2.90 -3.43 -6.97
CA SER A 300 -1.46 -3.62 -6.71
C SER A 300 -1.13 -3.43 -5.25
N LEU A 301 -0.03 -4.06 -4.83
CA LEU A 301 0.63 -3.86 -3.55
C LEU A 301 2.14 -3.77 -3.76
N LEU A 302 2.80 -2.92 -2.99
CA LEU A 302 4.25 -2.96 -2.84
C LEU A 302 4.59 -3.91 -1.69
N LEU A 303 5.45 -4.90 -1.94
CA LEU A 303 5.93 -5.80 -0.90
C LEU A 303 6.90 -5.03 0.00
N ASP A 304 6.71 -5.14 1.32
CA ASP A 304 7.62 -4.52 2.28
C ASP A 304 9.04 -5.07 2.06
N ARG A 305 9.99 -4.18 1.98
CA ARG A 305 11.38 -4.45 1.66
C ARG A 305 12.05 -5.45 2.59
N LYS A 306 11.64 -5.51 3.85
CA LYS A 306 12.12 -6.51 4.82
C LYS A 306 11.88 -7.96 4.39
N TYR A 307 10.93 -8.21 3.47
CA TYR A 307 10.58 -9.52 2.91
C TYR A 307 11.32 -9.85 1.61
N LEU A 308 12.13 -8.93 1.09
CA LEU A 308 12.94 -9.19 -0.09
C LEU A 308 14.21 -9.98 0.28
N ASP A 309 14.69 -10.80 -0.66
CA ASP A 309 15.97 -11.49 -0.50
C ASP A 309 17.13 -10.50 -0.51
N LYS A 310 17.80 -10.35 0.62
CA LYS A 310 18.95 -9.44 0.79
C LYS A 310 20.15 -9.80 -0.10
N ASN A 311 20.22 -11.04 -0.58
CA ASN A 311 21.29 -11.50 -1.47
C ASN A 311 20.98 -11.24 -2.95
N SER A 312 19.73 -10.87 -3.26
CA SER A 312 19.32 -10.52 -4.61
C SER A 312 19.64 -9.04 -4.91
N GLN A 313 19.78 -8.72 -6.18
CA GLN A 313 19.84 -7.32 -6.63
C GLN A 313 18.46 -6.63 -6.64
N GLU A 314 17.46 -7.32 -6.15
CA GLU A 314 16.10 -6.83 -6.08
C GLU A 314 15.98 -5.71 -5.03
N VAL A 315 15.50 -4.57 -5.47
CA VAL A 315 15.30 -3.40 -4.60
C VAL A 315 13.87 -3.36 -4.09
N ASP A 316 12.90 -3.59 -4.98
CA ASP A 316 11.49 -3.57 -4.68
C ASP A 316 10.75 -4.64 -5.47
N ARG A 317 9.59 -5.06 -4.95
CA ARG A 317 8.66 -5.96 -5.63
C ARG A 317 7.24 -5.44 -5.56
N LEU A 318 6.67 -5.16 -6.71
CA LEU A 318 5.25 -4.85 -6.85
C LEU A 318 4.49 -6.12 -7.23
N VAL A 319 3.42 -6.39 -6.48
CA VAL A 319 2.50 -7.49 -6.74
C VAL A 319 1.27 -6.92 -7.45
N ARG A 320 0.94 -7.42 -8.61
CA ARG A 320 -0.10 -6.89 -9.48
C ARG A 320 -1.17 -7.94 -9.76
N PHE A 321 -2.40 -7.67 -9.35
CA PHE A 321 -3.56 -8.42 -9.80
C PHE A 321 -4.13 -7.79 -11.06
N THR A 322 -4.28 -8.59 -12.12
CA THR A 322 -4.65 -8.11 -13.46
C THR A 322 -6.10 -8.41 -13.80
N LYS A 323 -6.60 -7.74 -14.84
CA LYS A 323 -7.96 -7.94 -15.35
C LYS A 323 -8.22 -9.37 -15.85
N THR A 324 -7.18 -10.06 -16.30
CA THR A 324 -7.24 -11.47 -16.74
C THR A 324 -7.20 -12.46 -15.58
N LYS A 325 -7.33 -11.98 -14.34
CA LYS A 325 -7.34 -12.81 -13.12
C LYS A 325 -6.02 -13.52 -12.85
N ASN A 326 -4.90 -12.87 -13.16
CA ASN A 326 -3.56 -13.35 -12.83
C ASN A 326 -2.90 -12.42 -11.81
N ILE A 327 -1.96 -12.93 -11.02
CA ILE A 327 -1.13 -12.12 -10.13
C ILE A 327 0.32 -12.22 -10.59
N TYR A 328 0.85 -11.09 -11.06
CA TYR A 328 2.23 -10.94 -11.50
C TYR A 328 3.09 -10.32 -10.41
N LEU A 329 4.34 -10.77 -10.37
CA LEU A 329 5.38 -10.18 -9.54
C LEU A 329 6.28 -9.32 -10.44
N PHE A 330 6.26 -8.00 -10.23
CA PHE A 330 7.12 -7.07 -10.94
C PHE A 330 8.30 -6.67 -10.05
N VAL A 331 9.50 -6.98 -10.50
CA VAL A 331 10.73 -6.81 -9.72
C VAL A 331 11.51 -5.61 -10.23
N PHE A 332 12.00 -4.79 -9.30
CA PHE A 332 12.85 -3.63 -9.59
C PHE A 332 14.28 -3.87 -9.09
N ALA A 333 15.23 -3.37 -9.85
CA ALA A 333 16.64 -3.37 -9.51
C ALA A 333 17.26 -2.01 -9.84
N ILE A 334 18.26 -1.60 -9.05
CA ILE A 334 19.06 -0.41 -9.37
C ILE A 334 20.27 -0.82 -10.15
N LYS A 335 20.44 -0.22 -11.34
CA LYS A 335 21.70 -0.31 -12.07
C LYS A 335 22.71 0.67 -11.48
N ILE A 336 23.56 0.19 -10.60
CA ILE A 336 24.73 0.95 -10.17
C ILE A 336 25.62 1.06 -11.42
N LYS A 337 25.77 2.27 -11.99
CA LYS A 337 26.88 2.52 -12.89
C LYS A 337 28.14 2.24 -12.07
N THR A 338 28.82 1.13 -12.31
CA THR A 338 30.18 0.91 -11.82
C THR A 338 30.98 2.13 -12.24
N LEU A 339 31.28 3.01 -11.30
CA LEU A 339 32.29 4.03 -11.49
C LEU A 339 33.55 3.29 -11.94
N ASN A 340 34.01 3.59 -13.16
CA ASN A 340 35.16 3.01 -13.74
C ASN A 340 36.31 3.37 -12.79
N LEU A 341 36.71 2.44 -11.90
CA LEU A 341 37.78 2.63 -10.91
C LEU A 341 39.04 3.20 -11.54
N ASN A 342 39.26 2.90 -12.82
CA ASN A 342 40.35 3.46 -13.61
C ASN A 342 40.25 4.98 -13.85
N LYS A 343 39.05 5.55 -13.96
CA LYS A 343 38.87 7.02 -14.05
C LYS A 343 39.08 7.72 -12.71
N TRP A 344 38.73 7.06 -11.62
CA TRP A 344 38.90 7.62 -10.26
C TRP A 344 40.39 7.63 -9.86
N LEU A 345 41.16 6.57 -10.19
CA LEU A 345 42.58 6.48 -9.94
C LEU A 345 43.41 7.45 -10.80
N ILE A 346 42.90 7.87 -11.97
CA ILE A 346 43.57 8.87 -12.82
C ILE A 346 43.39 10.27 -12.25
N GLN A 347 42.21 10.59 -11.65
CA GLN A 347 41.96 11.89 -11.03
C GLN A 347 42.64 12.12 -9.70
N MET A 348 43.13 11.07 -9.03
CA MET A 348 43.94 11.22 -7.81
C MET A 348 45.46 11.37 -8.10
N LYS A 349 45.88 11.22 -9.35
CA LYS A 349 47.30 11.34 -9.77
C LYS A 349 47.63 12.63 -10.53
N THR A 350 46.66 13.49 -10.69
CA THR A 350 46.81 14.87 -11.17
C THR A 350 46.40 15.86 -10.06
#